data_e0da3824387b838af6d6fdbdef91c22d
#
_entry.id   e0da3824387b838af6d6fdbdef91c22d
#
_cell.length_a   1.000
_cell.length_b   1.000
_cell.length_c   1.000
_cell.angle_alpha   90.00
_cell.angle_beta   90.00
_cell.angle_gamma   90.00
#
_symmetry.space_group_name_H-M   'P 1'
#
loop_
_entity.id
_entity.type
_entity.pdbx_description
1 polymer ?
#
loop_
_entity_poly.entity_id
_entity_poly.type
_entity_poly.pdbx_seq_one_letter_code
_entity_poly.pdbx_strand_id
1 'polypeptide(L)'
;MNGEILPHTNTWLRRYFGELPPAELDEIATHLRHEEISSGNLLYRKGDVGDCMHFVLTGRLEVRLRDESGHAHAVTHLSGGDSVGELSVLTGNRRAADVIAIRDSSIARLSKQDFEEITRDHPQAGLNIARYALNQLSSGTTRFVPRVANIAVVPLHPGVPLAEFGRRLELALMRTGNTLYLDSQTACRLSEPPSKK
;
A
#
# COMPACT_ATOMS: atom_id res chain seq x y z
N MET A 1 9.23 -25.32 7.88
CA MET A 1 9.68 -24.12 8.62
C MET A 1 8.41 -23.38 8.98
N ASN A 2 8.09 -23.32 10.27
CA ASN A 2 6.82 -22.82 10.79
C ASN A 2 6.67 -21.35 10.46
N GLY A 3 5.54 -20.99 9.82
CA GLY A 3 5.20 -19.59 9.56
C GLY A 3 5.01 -18.85 10.89
N GLU A 4 5.91 -17.96 11.19
CA GLU A 4 5.80 -17.04 12.31
C GLU A 4 4.61 -16.10 12.02
N ILE A 5 3.51 -16.30 12.74
CA ILE A 5 2.33 -15.42 12.68
C ILE A 5 2.78 -14.06 13.23
N LEU A 6 2.87 -13.05 12.38
CA LEU A 6 3.28 -11.71 12.78
C LEU A 6 2.27 -11.13 13.79
N PRO A 7 2.71 -10.42 14.85
CA PRO A 7 1.87 -9.98 15.97
C PRO A 7 0.69 -9.06 15.64
N HIS A 8 0.57 -8.59 14.41
CA HIS A 8 -0.50 -7.69 13.95
C HIS A 8 -1.33 -8.27 12.79
N THR A 9 -1.21 -9.57 12.55
CA THR A 9 -1.86 -10.27 11.43
C THR A 9 -3.38 -10.09 11.45
N ASN A 10 -4.02 -10.16 12.60
CA ASN A 10 -5.47 -10.06 12.72
C ASN A 10 -6.07 -8.69 12.35
N THR A 11 -5.32 -7.58 12.50
CA THR A 11 -5.86 -6.24 12.21
C THR A 11 -5.99 -5.98 10.71
N TRP A 12 -5.01 -6.37 9.90
CA TRP A 12 -5.09 -6.18 8.47
C TRP A 12 -5.94 -7.26 7.79
N LEU A 13 -5.96 -8.51 8.32
CA LEU A 13 -6.87 -9.56 7.82
C LEU A 13 -8.33 -9.13 7.91
N ARG A 14 -8.76 -8.53 9.01
CA ARG A 14 -10.14 -8.00 9.15
C ARG A 14 -10.53 -7.00 8.08
N ARG A 15 -9.57 -6.22 7.59
CA ARG A 15 -9.82 -5.25 6.52
C ARG A 15 -10.27 -5.92 5.21
N TYR A 16 -9.75 -7.11 4.91
CA TYR A 16 -10.01 -7.84 3.66
C TYR A 16 -11.07 -8.92 3.82
N PHE A 17 -10.97 -9.67 4.90
CA PHE A 17 -11.84 -10.82 5.15
C PHE A 17 -13.06 -10.44 5.98
N GLY A 18 -13.11 -9.21 6.55
CA GLY A 18 -14.21 -8.73 7.37
C GLY A 18 -14.11 -9.15 8.84
N GLU A 19 -15.19 -8.89 9.58
CA GLU A 19 -15.29 -9.20 11.00
C GLU A 19 -15.61 -10.69 11.19
N LEU A 20 -14.62 -11.53 10.93
CA LEU A 20 -14.68 -12.96 11.22
C LEU A 20 -14.26 -13.25 12.68
N PRO A 21 -14.72 -14.38 13.26
CA PRO A 21 -14.20 -14.86 14.54
C PRO A 21 -12.67 -15.00 14.52
N PRO A 22 -11.97 -14.73 15.63
CA PRO A 22 -10.52 -14.85 15.69
C PRO A 22 -9.99 -16.20 15.21
N ALA A 23 -10.64 -17.30 15.57
CA ALA A 23 -10.24 -18.65 15.13
C ALA A 23 -10.28 -18.83 13.60
N GLU A 24 -11.26 -18.24 12.91
CA GLU A 24 -11.34 -18.29 11.45
C GLU A 24 -10.26 -17.42 10.80
N LEU A 25 -9.93 -16.26 11.40
CA LEU A 25 -8.82 -15.42 10.94
C LEU A 25 -7.47 -16.12 11.11
N ASP A 26 -7.28 -16.84 12.21
CA ASP A 26 -6.08 -17.63 12.47
C ASP A 26 -5.96 -18.79 11.46
N GLU A 27 -7.07 -19.45 11.12
CA GLU A 27 -7.12 -20.47 10.07
C GLU A 27 -6.74 -19.87 8.70
N ILE A 28 -7.35 -18.76 8.30
CA ILE A 28 -7.01 -18.03 7.06
C ILE A 28 -5.52 -17.65 7.04
N ALA A 29 -4.97 -17.23 8.17
CA ALA A 29 -3.56 -16.87 8.28
C ALA A 29 -2.62 -18.04 7.94
N THR A 30 -3.03 -19.30 8.17
CA THR A 30 -2.22 -20.48 7.83
C THR A 30 -2.06 -20.70 6.32
N HIS A 31 -2.96 -20.15 5.50
CA HIS A 31 -2.89 -20.20 4.04
C HIS A 31 -1.98 -19.12 3.43
N LEU A 32 -1.50 -18.20 4.24
CA LEU A 32 -0.64 -17.12 3.78
C LEU A 32 0.82 -17.50 3.83
N ARG A 33 1.55 -17.20 2.76
CA ARG A 33 3.00 -17.37 2.68
C ARG A 33 3.68 -16.03 2.76
N HIS A 34 4.58 -15.90 3.71
CA HIS A 34 5.40 -14.70 3.85
C HIS A 34 6.53 -14.71 2.83
N GLU A 35 6.72 -13.60 2.14
CA GLU A 35 7.75 -13.40 1.13
C GLU A 35 8.37 -12.00 1.30
N GLU A 36 9.67 -11.89 0.99
CA GLU A 36 10.40 -10.63 0.97
C GLU A 36 10.74 -10.26 -0.47
N ILE A 37 10.58 -8.99 -0.80
CA ILE A 37 10.94 -8.46 -2.11
C ILE A 37 11.81 -7.22 -1.95
N SER A 38 13.03 -7.25 -2.51
CA SER A 38 13.94 -6.13 -2.44
C SER A 38 13.55 -5.00 -3.39
N SER A 39 13.89 -3.78 -3.00
CA SER A 39 13.69 -2.58 -3.83
C SER A 39 14.25 -2.76 -5.24
N GLY A 40 13.50 -2.32 -6.24
CA GLY A 40 13.83 -2.47 -7.66
C GLY A 40 13.37 -3.79 -8.28
N ASN A 41 12.98 -4.79 -7.49
CA ASN A 41 12.51 -6.07 -8.01
C ASN A 41 11.03 -6.01 -8.41
N LEU A 42 10.74 -6.74 -9.47
CA LEU A 42 9.39 -6.87 -10.01
C LEU A 42 8.65 -7.99 -9.28
N LEU A 43 7.46 -7.71 -8.76
CA LEU A 43 6.60 -8.72 -8.17
C LEU A 43 5.93 -9.56 -9.26
N TYR A 44 5.38 -8.92 -10.30
CA TYR A 44 4.86 -9.56 -11.51
C TYR A 44 4.68 -8.53 -12.63
N ARG A 45 4.52 -9.00 -13.86
CA ARG A 45 4.31 -8.19 -15.07
C ARG A 45 2.87 -8.24 -15.54
N LYS A 46 2.44 -7.19 -16.24
CA LYS A 46 1.22 -7.21 -17.04
C LYS A 46 1.26 -8.39 -18.00
N GLY A 47 0.18 -9.17 -18.02
CA GLY A 47 0.05 -10.34 -18.87
C GLY A 47 0.49 -11.66 -18.24
N ASP A 48 1.14 -11.64 -17.08
CA ASP A 48 1.47 -12.85 -16.33
C ASP A 48 0.21 -13.59 -15.89
N VAL A 49 0.34 -14.85 -15.55
CA VAL A 49 -0.75 -15.67 -14.97
C VAL A 49 -1.09 -15.11 -13.59
N GLY A 50 -2.36 -14.91 -13.32
CA GLY A 50 -2.87 -14.38 -12.06
C GLY A 50 -3.29 -15.50 -11.09
N ASP A 51 -2.34 -16.27 -10.59
CA ASP A 51 -2.54 -17.44 -9.73
C ASP A 51 -2.49 -17.16 -8.22
N CYS A 52 -2.31 -15.91 -7.83
CA CYS A 52 -2.23 -15.50 -6.44
C CYS A 52 -2.59 -14.01 -6.28
N MET A 53 -2.82 -13.59 -5.04
CA MET A 53 -2.88 -12.19 -4.63
C MET A 53 -1.87 -11.94 -3.51
N HIS A 54 -1.52 -10.68 -3.30
CA HIS A 54 -0.53 -10.29 -2.31
C HIS A 54 -1.08 -9.18 -1.43
N PHE A 55 -0.75 -9.26 -0.14
CA PHE A 55 -1.01 -8.23 0.85
C PHE A 55 0.33 -7.61 1.23
N VAL A 56 0.43 -6.29 1.19
CA VAL A 56 1.64 -5.59 1.63
C VAL A 56 1.63 -5.50 3.15
N LEU A 57 2.61 -6.10 3.80
CA LEU A 57 2.78 -6.04 5.25
C LEU A 57 3.57 -4.81 5.63
N THR A 58 4.74 -4.64 5.01
CA THR A 58 5.61 -3.46 5.18
C THR A 58 6.23 -3.07 3.85
N GLY A 59 6.86 -1.90 3.79
CA GLY A 59 7.52 -1.42 2.59
C GLY A 59 6.61 -0.64 1.64
N ARG A 60 6.92 -0.65 0.34
CA ARG A 60 6.15 0.05 -0.68
C ARG A 60 6.30 -0.57 -2.06
N LEU A 61 5.17 -0.86 -2.69
CA LEU A 61 5.09 -1.28 -4.07
C LEU A 61 4.52 -0.16 -4.94
N GLU A 62 4.83 -0.18 -6.22
CA GLU A 62 4.31 0.72 -7.25
C GLU A 62 3.63 -0.10 -8.35
N VAL A 63 2.41 0.28 -8.69
CA VAL A 63 1.66 -0.29 -9.81
C VAL A 63 1.91 0.58 -11.03
N ARG A 64 2.32 -0.03 -12.15
CA ARG A 64 2.62 0.65 -13.41
C ARG A 64 1.73 0.14 -14.53
N LEU A 65 1.16 1.07 -15.28
CA LEU A 65 0.54 0.78 -16.57
C LEU A 65 1.46 1.23 -17.69
N ARG A 66 1.34 0.57 -18.86
CA ARG A 66 2.00 1.02 -20.09
C ARG A 66 0.96 1.70 -20.98
N ASP A 67 1.33 2.86 -21.47
CA ASP A 67 0.55 3.56 -22.49
C ASP A 67 0.67 2.87 -23.86
N GLU A 68 -0.02 3.41 -24.88
CA GLU A 68 -0.01 2.89 -26.25
C GLU A 68 1.39 2.96 -26.88
N SER A 69 2.25 3.85 -26.41
CA SER A 69 3.65 4.01 -26.84
C SER A 69 4.60 3.05 -26.12
N GLY A 70 4.10 2.25 -25.15
CA GLY A 70 4.88 1.30 -24.36
C GLY A 70 5.59 1.92 -23.15
N HIS A 71 5.44 3.23 -22.91
CA HIS A 71 6.02 3.88 -21.74
C HIS A 71 5.27 3.48 -20.47
N ALA A 72 6.03 3.04 -19.45
CA ALA A 72 5.48 2.72 -18.17
C ALA A 72 5.30 3.99 -17.32
N HIS A 73 4.13 4.18 -16.74
CA HIS A 73 3.86 5.24 -15.78
C HIS A 73 3.24 4.68 -14.51
N ALA A 74 3.63 5.25 -13.38
CA ALA A 74 3.06 4.87 -12.08
C ALA A 74 1.60 5.34 -12.03
N VAL A 75 0.72 4.42 -11.63
CA VAL A 75 -0.70 4.73 -11.44
C VAL A 75 -1.10 4.76 -9.97
N THR A 76 -0.44 3.98 -9.12
CA THR A 76 -0.66 4.01 -7.67
C THR A 76 0.54 3.43 -6.92
N HIS A 77 0.61 3.78 -5.64
CA HIS A 77 1.53 3.19 -4.68
C HIS A 77 0.75 2.39 -3.64
N LEU A 78 1.29 1.24 -3.30
CA LEU A 78 0.76 0.34 -2.27
C LEU A 78 1.72 0.31 -1.08
N SER A 79 1.17 0.24 0.12
CA SER A 79 1.93 0.21 1.36
C SER A 79 1.27 -0.73 2.36
N GLY A 80 1.84 -0.88 3.54
CA GLY A 80 1.28 -1.75 4.57
C GLY A 80 -0.23 -1.62 4.73
N GLY A 81 -0.93 -2.75 4.62
CA GLY A 81 -2.38 -2.84 4.62
C GLY A 81 -3.05 -2.62 3.25
N ASP A 82 -2.33 -2.59 2.14
CA ASP A 82 -2.91 -2.62 0.79
C ASP A 82 -2.73 -4.01 0.16
N SER A 83 -3.59 -4.38 -0.81
CA SER A 83 -3.48 -5.63 -1.56
C SER A 83 -3.35 -5.38 -3.05
N VAL A 84 -2.90 -6.41 -3.77
CA VAL A 84 -2.75 -6.36 -5.21
C VAL A 84 -2.87 -7.76 -5.83
N GLY A 85 -3.45 -7.81 -7.04
CA GLY A 85 -3.61 -9.03 -7.80
C GLY A 85 -4.91 -9.79 -7.51
N GLU A 86 -5.78 -9.25 -6.64
CA GLU A 86 -7.09 -9.81 -6.30
C GLU A 86 -8.00 -9.94 -7.52
N LEU A 87 -7.96 -8.97 -8.44
CA LEU A 87 -8.78 -9.02 -9.66
C LEU A 87 -8.47 -10.24 -10.52
N SER A 88 -7.19 -10.59 -10.65
CA SER A 88 -6.81 -11.76 -11.44
C SER A 88 -7.27 -13.07 -10.80
N VAL A 89 -7.23 -13.14 -9.46
CA VAL A 89 -7.72 -14.31 -8.71
C VAL A 89 -9.23 -14.46 -8.85
N LEU A 90 -9.98 -13.36 -8.70
CA LEU A 90 -11.44 -13.34 -8.77
C LEU A 90 -11.98 -13.59 -10.18
N THR A 91 -11.34 -13.04 -11.21
CA THR A 91 -11.85 -13.10 -12.59
C THR A 91 -11.20 -14.19 -13.44
N GLY A 92 -10.07 -14.76 -13.00
CA GLY A 92 -9.26 -15.66 -13.80
C GLY A 92 -8.46 -14.99 -14.91
N ASN A 93 -8.50 -13.66 -14.99
CA ASN A 93 -7.78 -12.91 -16.02
C ASN A 93 -6.28 -12.82 -15.69
N ARG A 94 -5.49 -12.49 -16.73
CA ARG A 94 -4.08 -12.20 -16.57
C ARG A 94 -3.86 -10.89 -15.80
N ARG A 95 -2.64 -10.69 -15.28
CA ARG A 95 -2.26 -9.44 -14.57
C ARG A 95 -2.51 -8.23 -15.44
N ALA A 96 -3.19 -7.21 -14.90
CA ALA A 96 -3.57 -5.99 -15.62
C ALA A 96 -2.43 -4.95 -15.68
N ALA A 97 -1.45 -5.04 -14.78
CA ALA A 97 -0.38 -4.06 -14.60
C ALA A 97 0.94 -4.72 -14.20
N ASP A 98 2.04 -3.98 -14.34
CA ASP A 98 3.32 -4.33 -13.70
C ASP A 98 3.28 -3.87 -12.23
N VAL A 99 3.86 -4.65 -11.32
CA VAL A 99 4.03 -4.26 -9.92
C VAL A 99 5.48 -4.45 -9.52
N ILE A 100 6.09 -3.38 -9.00
CA ILE A 100 7.51 -3.32 -8.62
C ILE A 100 7.65 -2.85 -7.18
N ALA A 101 8.59 -3.40 -6.44
CA ALA A 101 8.98 -2.89 -5.14
C ALA A 101 9.83 -1.62 -5.30
N ILE A 102 9.39 -0.50 -4.73
CA ILE A 102 10.16 0.75 -4.69
C ILE A 102 10.86 0.96 -3.34
N ARG A 103 10.63 0.07 -2.41
CA ARG A 103 11.36 -0.14 -1.15
C ARG A 103 11.40 -1.63 -0.85
N ASP A 104 12.37 -2.05 -0.05
CA ASP A 104 12.34 -3.40 0.52
C ASP A 104 11.01 -3.62 1.20
N SER A 105 10.33 -4.69 0.86
CA SER A 105 8.94 -4.91 1.23
C SER A 105 8.73 -6.35 1.68
N SER A 106 7.94 -6.49 2.72
CA SER A 106 7.44 -7.75 3.22
C SER A 106 6.00 -7.91 2.78
N ILE A 107 5.68 -9.04 2.18
CA ILE A 107 4.35 -9.32 1.62
C ILE A 107 3.85 -10.68 2.09
N ALA A 108 2.53 -10.82 2.15
CA ALA A 108 1.87 -12.10 2.34
C ALA A 108 1.20 -12.52 1.02
N ARG A 109 1.56 -13.68 0.52
CA ARG A 109 1.00 -14.28 -0.70
C ARG A 109 -0.12 -15.24 -0.35
N LEU A 110 -1.27 -15.10 -1.02
CA LEU A 110 -2.39 -16.04 -1.00
C LEU A 110 -2.56 -16.63 -2.40
N SER A 111 -2.42 -17.95 -2.53
CA SER A 111 -2.64 -18.63 -3.81
C SER A 111 -4.13 -18.63 -4.19
N LYS A 112 -4.41 -18.78 -5.49
CA LYS A 112 -5.79 -18.93 -5.97
C LYS A 112 -6.46 -20.16 -5.38
N GLN A 113 -5.74 -21.26 -5.24
CA GLN A 113 -6.25 -22.49 -4.64
C GLN A 113 -6.64 -22.27 -3.17
N ASP A 114 -5.74 -21.68 -2.38
CA ASP A 114 -6.03 -21.36 -0.97
C ASP A 114 -7.21 -20.38 -0.85
N PHE A 115 -7.29 -19.38 -1.75
CA PHE A 115 -8.43 -18.45 -1.79
C PHE A 115 -9.75 -19.19 -2.08
N GLU A 116 -9.76 -20.16 -2.99
CA GLU A 116 -10.94 -20.97 -3.31
C GLU A 116 -11.34 -21.88 -2.13
N GLU A 117 -10.37 -22.44 -1.38
CA GLU A 117 -10.59 -23.18 -0.14
C GLU A 117 -11.21 -22.29 0.94
N ILE A 118 -10.58 -21.16 1.24
CA ILE A 118 -11.11 -20.16 2.19
C ILE A 118 -12.54 -19.74 1.83
N THR A 119 -12.80 -19.49 0.54
CA THR A 119 -14.13 -19.05 0.10
C THR A 119 -15.18 -20.14 0.22
N ARG A 120 -14.79 -21.40 0.09
CA ARG A 120 -15.68 -22.55 0.29
C ARG A 120 -16.05 -22.71 1.75
N ASP A 121 -15.07 -22.61 2.65
CA ASP A 121 -15.23 -22.85 4.07
C ASP A 121 -15.78 -21.61 4.80
N HIS A 122 -15.39 -20.42 4.32
CA HIS A 122 -15.81 -19.11 4.84
C HIS A 122 -16.38 -18.22 3.71
N PRO A 123 -17.61 -18.46 3.22
CA PRO A 123 -18.18 -17.71 2.08
C PRO A 123 -18.21 -16.19 2.28
N GLN A 124 -18.36 -15.73 3.54
CA GLN A 124 -18.35 -14.31 3.87
C GLN A 124 -16.99 -13.67 3.62
N ALA A 125 -15.89 -14.39 3.81
CA ALA A 125 -14.54 -13.93 3.50
C ALA A 125 -14.37 -13.63 2.00
N GLY A 126 -14.85 -14.53 1.13
CA GLY A 126 -14.85 -14.34 -0.31
C GLY A 126 -15.66 -13.11 -0.76
N LEU A 127 -16.87 -12.92 -0.19
CA LEU A 127 -17.69 -11.75 -0.46
C LEU A 127 -17.00 -10.44 -0.04
N ASN A 128 -16.30 -10.43 1.07
CA ASN A 128 -15.61 -9.23 1.55
C ASN A 128 -14.42 -8.87 0.66
N ILE A 129 -13.65 -9.85 0.19
CA ILE A 129 -12.59 -9.62 -0.80
C ILE A 129 -13.17 -9.10 -2.12
N ALA A 130 -14.27 -9.66 -2.60
CA ALA A 130 -14.93 -9.19 -3.81
C ALA A 130 -15.42 -7.73 -3.67
N ARG A 131 -16.02 -7.38 -2.53
CA ARG A 131 -16.41 -5.99 -2.22
C ARG A 131 -15.21 -5.05 -2.17
N TYR A 132 -14.12 -5.49 -1.56
CA TYR A 132 -12.88 -4.72 -1.51
C TYR A 132 -12.35 -4.45 -2.93
N ALA A 133 -12.27 -5.47 -3.77
CA ALA A 133 -11.83 -5.35 -5.17
C ALA A 133 -12.74 -4.42 -5.99
N LEU A 134 -14.07 -4.55 -5.82
CA LEU A 134 -15.04 -3.66 -6.49
C LEU A 134 -14.90 -2.21 -6.02
N ASN A 135 -14.66 -1.96 -4.74
CA ASN A 135 -14.42 -0.62 -4.21
C ASN A 135 -13.12 -0.02 -4.78
N GLN A 136 -12.08 -0.83 -4.97
CA GLN A 136 -10.85 -0.40 -5.63
C GLN A 136 -11.12 0.02 -7.09
N LEU A 137 -11.94 -0.73 -7.83
CA LEU A 137 -12.35 -0.39 -9.20
C LEU A 137 -13.26 0.83 -9.26
N SER A 138 -14.23 0.93 -8.35
CA SER A 138 -15.22 2.02 -8.30
C SER A 138 -14.63 3.34 -7.85
N SER A 139 -13.64 3.28 -7.01
CA SER A 139 -12.79 4.44 -6.66
C SER A 139 -12.06 4.97 -7.90
N GLY A 140 -12.37 4.36 -8.99
CA GLY A 140 -12.12 4.48 -10.40
C GLY A 140 -11.39 5.70 -10.84
N THR A 141 -10.33 5.77 -10.51
CA THR A 141 -9.25 6.58 -10.96
C THR A 141 -8.19 6.36 -9.92
N THR A 142 -7.16 5.83 -10.33
CA THR A 142 -5.87 6.08 -9.79
C THR A 142 -5.76 7.54 -9.35
N ARG A 143 -6.50 7.87 -8.30
CA ARG A 143 -6.17 9.05 -7.55
C ARG A 143 -4.81 8.73 -6.98
N PHE A 144 -3.80 9.22 -7.64
CA PHE A 144 -2.56 9.59 -7.00
C PHE A 144 -2.97 10.55 -5.88
N VAL A 145 -3.44 9.99 -4.77
CA VAL A 145 -3.52 10.75 -3.52
C VAL A 145 -2.08 10.78 -3.07
N PRO A 146 -1.40 11.91 -3.25
CA PRO A 146 -0.07 12.06 -2.69
C PRO A 146 -0.26 11.84 -1.19
N ARG A 147 0.16 10.66 -0.70
CA ARG A 147 0.21 10.45 0.75
C ARG A 147 1.14 11.53 1.27
N VAL A 148 0.69 12.26 2.26
CA VAL A 148 1.48 13.28 2.95
C VAL A 148 2.86 12.70 3.24
N ALA A 149 3.87 13.21 2.55
CA ALA A 149 5.25 12.84 2.79
C ALA A 149 5.83 13.89 3.75
N ASN A 150 6.18 13.48 4.94
CA ASN A 150 6.90 14.33 5.86
C ASN A 150 8.38 14.30 5.49
N ILE A 151 8.92 15.45 5.12
CA ILE A 151 10.35 15.62 4.83
C ILE A 151 10.96 16.40 6.01
N ALA A 152 11.80 15.71 6.79
CA ALA A 152 12.58 16.35 7.83
C ALA A 152 13.93 16.80 7.25
N VAL A 153 14.24 18.08 7.35
CA VAL A 153 15.53 18.65 6.95
C VAL A 153 16.32 18.99 8.21
N VAL A 154 17.43 18.31 8.40
CA VAL A 154 18.30 18.51 9.57
C VAL A 154 19.64 19.12 9.10
N PRO A 155 20.06 20.28 9.63
CA PRO A 155 21.34 20.84 9.28
C PRO A 155 22.48 20.04 9.92
N LEU A 156 23.47 19.66 9.12
CA LEU A 156 24.67 18.98 9.62
C LEU A 156 25.71 19.96 10.19
N HIS A 157 25.52 21.27 9.97
CA HIS A 157 26.42 22.32 10.44
C HIS A 157 25.63 23.56 10.86
N PRO A 158 26.02 24.30 11.93
CA PRO A 158 25.29 25.47 12.44
C PRO A 158 25.15 26.63 11.46
N GLY A 159 26.01 26.72 10.44
CA GLY A 159 26.01 27.81 9.45
C GLY A 159 25.10 27.60 8.25
N VAL A 160 24.32 26.51 8.20
CA VAL A 160 23.42 26.25 7.06
C VAL A 160 22.15 27.11 7.18
N PRO A 161 21.79 27.92 6.16
CA PRO A 161 20.59 28.77 6.19
C PRO A 161 19.33 27.92 6.00
N LEU A 162 18.94 27.16 7.02
CA LEU A 162 17.89 26.17 6.99
C LEU A 162 16.53 26.77 6.60
N ALA A 163 16.20 27.96 7.11
CA ALA A 163 14.93 28.62 6.83
C ALA A 163 14.78 29.00 5.35
N GLU A 164 15.86 29.49 4.73
CA GLU A 164 15.86 29.84 3.30
C GLU A 164 15.77 28.58 2.44
N PHE A 165 16.53 27.53 2.78
CA PHE A 165 16.44 26.24 2.09
C PHE A 165 15.05 25.62 2.21
N GLY A 166 14.45 25.64 3.41
CA GLY A 166 13.11 25.11 3.65
C GLY A 166 12.03 25.81 2.80
N ARG A 167 12.07 27.12 2.70
CA ARG A 167 11.15 27.88 1.86
C ARG A 167 11.33 27.61 0.37
N ARG A 168 12.56 27.47 -0.12
CA ARG A 168 12.83 27.10 -1.50
C ARG A 168 12.34 25.70 -1.81
N LEU A 169 12.52 24.78 -0.88
CA LEU A 169 12.03 23.42 -1.00
C LEU A 169 10.50 23.36 -1.03
N GLU A 170 9.83 24.14 -0.14
CA GLU A 170 8.37 24.28 -0.15
C GLU A 170 7.86 24.76 -1.50
N LEU A 171 8.43 25.83 -2.06
CA LEU A 171 8.05 26.38 -3.37
C LEU A 171 8.26 25.37 -4.50
N ALA A 172 9.32 24.58 -4.45
CA ALA A 172 9.58 23.53 -5.43
C ALA A 172 8.53 22.41 -5.33
N LEU A 173 8.18 22.00 -4.11
CA LEU A 173 7.22 20.93 -3.84
C LEU A 173 5.76 21.34 -4.10
N MET A 174 5.42 22.63 -3.98
CA MET A 174 4.11 23.16 -4.33
C MET A 174 3.69 22.88 -5.79
N ARG A 175 4.65 22.62 -6.67
CA ARG A 175 4.39 22.18 -8.05
C ARG A 175 3.86 20.75 -8.14
N THR A 176 4.07 19.95 -7.11
CA THR A 176 3.69 18.53 -7.06
C THR A 176 2.49 18.27 -6.16
N GLY A 177 2.12 19.21 -5.30
CA GLY A 177 0.99 19.09 -4.39
C GLY A 177 0.97 20.16 -3.32
N ASN A 178 -0.05 20.13 -2.45
CA ASN A 178 -0.14 21.03 -1.32
C ASN A 178 1.01 20.75 -0.33
N THR A 179 1.83 21.76 -0.06
CA THR A 179 2.99 21.65 0.80
C THR A 179 2.87 22.64 1.94
N LEU A 180 3.23 22.25 3.14
CA LEU A 180 3.29 23.11 4.32
C LEU A 180 4.70 23.04 4.91
N TYR A 181 5.37 24.17 4.98
CA TYR A 181 6.63 24.29 5.69
C TYR A 181 6.39 24.56 7.18
N LEU A 182 6.95 23.70 8.02
CA LEU A 182 6.89 23.82 9.47
C LEU A 182 8.29 24.04 10.02
N ASP A 183 8.51 25.17 10.65
CA ASP A 183 9.65 25.42 11.51
C ASP A 183 9.23 25.40 12.99
N SER A 184 10.18 25.56 13.89
CA SER A 184 9.91 25.55 15.34
C SER A 184 8.91 26.63 15.77
N GLN A 185 8.89 27.79 15.09
CA GLN A 185 7.96 28.89 15.41
C GLN A 185 6.55 28.58 14.88
N THR A 186 6.44 28.05 13.68
CA THR A 186 5.15 27.70 13.06
C THR A 186 4.53 26.50 13.76
N ALA A 187 5.33 25.51 14.16
CA ALA A 187 4.87 24.35 14.89
C ALA A 187 4.29 24.72 16.27
N CYS A 188 4.91 25.65 17.00
CA CYS A 188 4.39 26.14 18.28
C CYS A 188 3.03 26.82 18.12
N ARG A 189 2.82 27.62 17.06
CA ARG A 189 1.52 28.29 16.81
C ARG A 189 0.38 27.32 16.50
N LEU A 190 0.69 26.19 15.85
CA LEU A 190 -0.30 25.17 15.51
C LEU A 190 -0.65 24.26 16.69
N SER A 191 0.20 24.21 17.73
CA SER A 191 -0.04 23.44 18.94
C SER A 191 -0.81 24.18 20.02
N GLU A 192 -1.08 25.47 19.86
CA GLU A 192 -1.91 26.23 20.79
C GLU A 192 -3.40 25.88 20.57
N PRO A 193 -4.14 25.50 21.63
CA PRO A 193 -5.58 25.26 21.50
C PRO A 193 -6.28 26.54 21.11
N PRO A 194 -7.36 26.47 20.27
CA PRO A 194 -8.09 27.65 19.86
C PRO A 194 -8.59 28.41 21.10
N SER A 195 -8.18 29.67 21.23
CA SER A 195 -8.66 30.56 22.30
C SER A 195 -10.18 30.63 22.23
N LYS A 196 -10.84 30.12 23.26
CA LYS A 196 -12.29 30.25 23.45
C LYS A 196 -12.61 31.76 23.48
N LYS A 197 -13.28 32.24 22.44
CA LYS A 197 -14.10 33.46 22.50
C LYS A 197 -15.54 33.07 22.82
#